data_cf3855046af149c56ebde5562018ce0c
#
_entry.id   cf3855046af149c56ebde5562018ce0c
#
_cell.length_a   1.000
_cell.length_b   1.000
_cell.length_c   1.000
_cell.angle_alpha   90.00
_cell.angle_beta   90.00
_cell.angle_gamma   90.00
#
_symmetry.space_group_name_H-M   'P 1'
#
loop_
_entity.id
_entity.type
_entity.pdbx_description
1 polymer ?
#
loop_
_entity_poly.entity_id
_entity_poly.type
_entity_poly.pdbx_seq_one_letter_code
_entity_poly.pdbx_strand_id
1 'polypeptide(L)'
;MPVQGANVLYTVYRRAALWCWYDTENEDLVYEGKAVTDEKGDFEITLPFIFPDEKNSKKTRKRSNWQSARFYSFDVDADVTDLAGETRSASTSLPLGTKPAMLTSDMPDKVLKDSLRQIKFSYLNAAGTAIDGNVRYAIASYKSKTPSFSKYTTVEANKVVDLKPLQSGHYMLQAICEQDTLEQEFVVFSMDDKRPVVETHDWFYISGNEFPSDGKPVYVQFGATDADQHIVYS
;
A
#
# COMPACT_ATOMS: atom_id res chain seq x y z
N MET A 1 0.17 -38.94 -18.63
CA MET A 1 0.38 -38.82 -20.09
C MET A 1 -0.24 -37.50 -20.54
N PRO A 2 0.39 -36.77 -21.44
CA PRO A 2 -0.24 -35.60 -22.05
C PRO A 2 -1.50 -36.04 -22.81
N VAL A 3 -2.55 -35.22 -22.76
CA VAL A 3 -3.81 -35.49 -23.44
C VAL A 3 -3.96 -34.49 -24.57
N GLN A 4 -3.87 -34.96 -25.80
CA GLN A 4 -4.07 -34.18 -27.02
C GLN A 4 -5.56 -34.03 -27.31
N GLY A 5 -5.97 -32.85 -27.80
CA GLY A 5 -7.33 -32.60 -28.25
C GLY A 5 -8.37 -32.47 -27.12
N ALA A 6 -7.93 -32.32 -25.88
CA ALA A 6 -8.84 -32.05 -24.77
C ALA A 6 -9.44 -30.64 -24.86
N ASN A 7 -10.72 -30.51 -24.55
CA ASN A 7 -11.39 -29.21 -24.47
C ASN A 7 -11.05 -28.52 -23.16
N VAL A 8 -10.61 -27.29 -23.27
CA VAL A 8 -10.30 -26.43 -22.12
C VAL A 8 -11.34 -25.31 -22.03
N LEU A 9 -12.03 -25.22 -20.91
CA LEU A 9 -12.84 -24.07 -20.52
C LEU A 9 -12.05 -23.30 -19.48
N TYR A 10 -11.92 -21.99 -19.66
CA TYR A 10 -11.21 -21.19 -18.68
C TYR A 10 -11.95 -19.90 -18.36
N THR A 11 -11.80 -19.48 -17.11
CA THR A 11 -12.29 -18.21 -16.58
C THR A 11 -11.16 -17.44 -15.93
N VAL A 12 -11.19 -16.12 -16.06
CA VAL A 12 -10.20 -15.23 -15.47
C VAL A 12 -10.89 -14.20 -14.60
N TYR A 13 -10.56 -14.21 -13.34
CA TYR A 13 -11.01 -13.25 -12.36
C TYR A 13 -9.91 -12.25 -12.04
N ARG A 14 -10.27 -11.01 -11.81
CA ARG A 14 -9.38 -9.97 -11.31
C ARG A 14 -9.78 -9.60 -9.90
N ARG A 15 -8.82 -9.65 -8.98
CA ARG A 15 -8.96 -9.21 -7.59
C ARG A 15 -7.91 -8.16 -7.26
N ALA A 16 -8.17 -7.29 -6.27
CA ALA A 16 -7.11 -6.47 -5.70
C ALA A 16 -6.05 -7.39 -5.05
N ALA A 17 -4.77 -7.03 -5.17
CA ALA A 17 -3.71 -7.81 -4.54
C ALA A 17 -3.86 -7.78 -3.01
N LEU A 18 -3.81 -8.93 -2.35
CA LEU A 18 -4.08 -9.10 -0.91
C LEU A 18 -3.16 -8.26 -0.01
N TRP A 19 -1.95 -7.94 -0.46
CA TRP A 19 -1.00 -7.13 0.29
C TRP A 19 -1.22 -5.61 0.12
N CYS A 20 -2.11 -5.20 -0.79
CA CYS A 20 -2.51 -3.82 -1.01
C CYS A 20 -3.85 -3.57 -0.32
N TRP A 21 -3.87 -2.71 0.68
CA TRP A 21 -5.03 -2.37 1.51
C TRP A 21 -6.02 -1.42 0.80
N TYR A 22 -6.45 -1.75 -0.39
CA TYR A 22 -7.58 -1.08 -1.00
C TYR A 22 -8.67 -2.11 -1.30
N ASP A 23 -9.89 -1.64 -1.30
CA ASP A 23 -11.17 -2.37 -1.35
C ASP A 23 -11.06 -3.74 -2.05
N THR A 24 -11.13 -4.81 -1.26
CA THR A 24 -10.92 -6.19 -1.70
C THR A 24 -12.23 -6.92 -1.96
N GLU A 25 -13.38 -6.25 -1.83
CA GLU A 25 -14.68 -6.92 -1.87
C GLU A 25 -15.16 -7.28 -3.28
N ASN A 26 -14.49 -6.80 -4.33
CA ASN A 26 -14.93 -7.02 -5.70
C ASN A 26 -13.97 -7.95 -6.46
N GLU A 27 -14.43 -9.15 -6.70
CA GLU A 27 -13.89 -10.07 -7.69
C GLU A 27 -14.62 -9.80 -9.01
N ASP A 28 -13.89 -9.36 -10.02
CA ASP A 28 -14.45 -9.10 -11.35
C ASP A 28 -14.12 -10.25 -12.29
N LEU A 29 -15.15 -10.88 -12.86
CA LEU A 29 -14.94 -11.75 -14.02
C LEU A 29 -14.51 -10.86 -15.20
N VAL A 30 -13.27 -11.01 -15.68
CA VAL A 30 -12.72 -10.17 -16.76
C VAL A 30 -12.68 -10.86 -18.08
N TYR A 31 -12.61 -12.20 -18.09
CA TYR A 31 -12.58 -12.97 -19.31
C TYR A 31 -13.03 -14.43 -19.10
N GLU A 32 -13.64 -15.01 -20.13
CA GLU A 32 -13.91 -16.44 -20.23
C GLU A 32 -13.67 -16.91 -21.67
N GLY A 33 -13.24 -18.14 -21.83
CA GLY A 33 -12.93 -18.65 -23.17
C GLY A 33 -12.75 -20.14 -23.23
N LYS A 34 -12.38 -20.58 -24.44
CA LYS A 34 -12.15 -21.99 -24.77
C LYS A 34 -10.83 -22.12 -25.48
N ALA A 35 -10.14 -23.22 -25.20
CA ALA A 35 -8.94 -23.64 -25.92
C ALA A 35 -8.98 -25.15 -26.14
N VAL A 36 -8.02 -25.68 -26.89
CA VAL A 36 -7.83 -27.12 -27.11
C VAL A 36 -6.36 -27.42 -26.89
N THR A 37 -6.06 -28.53 -26.22
CA THR A 37 -4.69 -28.96 -26.00
C THR A 37 -4.02 -29.45 -27.28
N ASP A 38 -2.75 -29.11 -27.44
CA ASP A 38 -1.92 -29.54 -28.56
C ASP A 38 -1.44 -31.00 -28.43
N GLU A 39 -0.53 -31.45 -29.32
CA GLU A 39 0.05 -32.78 -29.31
C GLU A 39 0.84 -33.13 -28.04
N LYS A 40 1.30 -32.09 -27.31
CA LYS A 40 2.01 -32.25 -26.04
C LYS A 40 1.09 -32.19 -24.82
N GLY A 41 -0.19 -31.90 -25.05
CA GLY A 41 -1.16 -31.64 -23.98
C GLY A 41 -1.11 -30.22 -23.43
N ASP A 42 -0.39 -29.30 -24.10
CA ASP A 42 -0.29 -27.91 -23.70
C ASP A 42 -1.40 -27.08 -24.37
N PHE A 43 -1.80 -25.99 -23.73
CA PHE A 43 -2.67 -24.96 -24.30
C PHE A 43 -2.18 -23.57 -23.94
N GLU A 44 -2.41 -22.62 -24.82
CA GLU A 44 -2.03 -21.24 -24.64
C GLU A 44 -3.27 -20.34 -24.58
N ILE A 45 -3.28 -19.43 -23.62
CA ILE A 45 -4.32 -18.43 -23.47
C ILE A 45 -3.67 -17.05 -23.61
N THR A 46 -4.11 -16.27 -24.58
CA THR A 46 -3.72 -14.87 -24.71
C THR A 46 -4.79 -13.98 -24.08
N LEU A 47 -4.47 -13.29 -23.01
CA LEU A 47 -5.40 -12.45 -22.27
C LEU A 47 -5.06 -10.97 -22.43
N PRO A 48 -6.03 -10.10 -22.72
CA PRO A 48 -5.87 -8.70 -22.55
C PRO A 48 -5.92 -8.38 -21.04
N PHE A 49 -4.83 -7.86 -20.44
CA PHE A 49 -4.85 -7.41 -19.06
C PHE A 49 -5.57 -6.06 -18.98
N ILE A 50 -6.82 -6.11 -18.54
CA ILE A 50 -7.67 -4.92 -18.40
C ILE A 50 -7.61 -4.46 -16.96
N PHE A 51 -6.96 -3.31 -16.74
CA PHE A 51 -7.02 -2.60 -15.46
C PHE A 51 -8.29 -1.72 -15.42
N PRO A 52 -8.90 -1.55 -14.23
CA PRO A 52 -10.06 -0.67 -14.10
C PRO A 52 -9.72 0.76 -14.54
N ASP A 53 -10.61 1.39 -15.30
CA ASP A 53 -10.45 2.78 -15.72
C ASP A 53 -10.41 3.72 -14.51
N GLU A 54 -9.35 4.50 -14.37
CA GLU A 54 -9.20 5.52 -13.32
C GLU A 54 -10.26 6.65 -13.44
N LYS A 55 -10.90 6.77 -14.60
CA LYS A 55 -11.84 7.88 -14.91
C LYS A 55 -13.14 7.85 -14.11
N ASN A 56 -13.51 6.73 -13.52
CA ASN A 56 -14.75 6.59 -12.76
C ASN A 56 -14.64 6.82 -11.26
N SER A 57 -13.45 7.00 -10.71
CA SER A 57 -13.27 7.31 -9.28
C SER A 57 -13.37 8.81 -8.98
N LYS A 58 -14.47 9.45 -9.37
CA LYS A 58 -14.70 10.90 -9.18
C LYS A 58 -14.85 11.36 -7.72
N LYS A 59 -14.55 10.55 -6.71
CA LYS A 59 -14.81 10.90 -5.30
C LYS A 59 -13.69 10.62 -4.31
N THR A 60 -12.45 10.45 -4.72
CA THR A 60 -11.38 10.35 -3.72
C THR A 60 -10.53 11.61 -3.74
N ARG A 61 -10.63 12.37 -2.63
CA ARG A 61 -9.75 13.48 -2.27
C ARG A 61 -8.29 13.08 -2.52
N LYS A 62 -7.49 14.01 -3.03
CA LYS A 62 -6.02 13.94 -3.09
C LYS A 62 -5.45 13.44 -1.75
N ARG A 63 -5.36 12.16 -1.56
CA ARG A 63 -4.59 11.53 -0.50
C ARG A 63 -3.42 10.87 -1.20
N SER A 64 -2.22 11.30 -0.85
CA SER A 64 -0.89 10.74 -1.14
C SER A 64 -0.75 9.84 -2.38
N ASN A 65 0.40 9.84 -3.01
CA ASN A 65 0.80 9.01 -4.18
C ASN A 65 0.51 7.48 -4.10
N TRP A 66 -0.03 6.99 -3.00
CA TRP A 66 -0.55 5.65 -2.79
C TRP A 66 -1.60 5.23 -3.84
N GLN A 67 -2.28 6.20 -4.47
CA GLN A 67 -3.39 5.92 -5.39
C GLN A 67 -2.97 5.72 -6.84
N SER A 68 -1.70 5.91 -7.19
CA SER A 68 -1.26 5.82 -8.58
C SER A 68 -0.78 4.42 -8.99
N ALA A 69 -0.34 3.59 -8.05
CA ALA A 69 0.07 2.21 -8.32
C ALA A 69 -1.04 1.26 -7.87
N ARG A 70 -1.58 0.46 -8.77
CA ARG A 70 -2.58 -0.56 -8.47
C ARG A 70 -2.04 -1.92 -8.82
N PHE A 71 -2.20 -2.85 -7.91
CA PHE A 71 -1.76 -4.23 -8.05
C PHE A 71 -2.96 -5.16 -7.94
N TYR A 72 -3.01 -6.13 -8.84
CA TYR A 72 -4.09 -7.07 -8.95
C TYR A 72 -3.55 -8.50 -9.04
N SER A 73 -4.34 -9.46 -8.58
CA SER A 73 -4.20 -10.85 -8.92
C SER A 73 -5.19 -11.17 -10.05
N PHE A 74 -4.69 -11.76 -11.12
CA PHE A 74 -5.51 -12.33 -12.17
C PHE A 74 -5.50 -13.84 -11.96
N ASP A 75 -6.61 -14.36 -11.45
CA ASP A 75 -6.76 -15.77 -11.13
C ASP A 75 -7.39 -16.46 -12.34
N VAL A 76 -6.68 -17.44 -12.89
CA VAL A 76 -7.10 -18.22 -14.04
C VAL A 76 -7.50 -19.60 -13.57
N ASP A 77 -8.77 -19.92 -13.73
CA ASP A 77 -9.32 -21.25 -13.50
C ASP A 77 -9.54 -21.95 -14.85
N ALA A 78 -9.07 -23.18 -14.98
CA ALA A 78 -9.20 -23.96 -16.21
C ALA A 78 -9.73 -25.36 -15.90
N ASP A 79 -10.76 -25.75 -16.65
CA ASP A 79 -11.34 -27.10 -16.68
C ASP A 79 -10.97 -27.76 -17.99
N VAL A 80 -10.22 -28.85 -17.92
CA VAL A 80 -9.74 -29.62 -19.06
C VAL A 80 -10.53 -30.91 -19.13
N THR A 81 -11.31 -31.12 -20.22
CA THR A 81 -12.11 -32.32 -20.47
C THR A 81 -11.53 -33.09 -21.62
N ASP A 82 -11.13 -34.31 -21.38
CA ASP A 82 -10.58 -35.20 -22.39
C ASP A 82 -11.67 -35.81 -23.33
N LEU A 83 -11.25 -36.56 -24.33
CA LEU A 83 -12.15 -37.23 -25.31
C LEU A 83 -13.02 -38.31 -24.66
N ALA A 84 -12.63 -38.83 -23.49
CA ALA A 84 -13.40 -39.80 -22.72
C ALA A 84 -14.44 -39.14 -21.80
N GLY A 85 -14.41 -37.79 -21.67
CA GLY A 85 -15.32 -37.02 -20.84
C GLY A 85 -14.81 -36.86 -19.40
N GLU A 86 -13.56 -37.24 -19.11
CA GLU A 86 -12.95 -36.96 -17.79
C GLU A 86 -12.53 -35.51 -17.72
N THR A 87 -12.97 -34.80 -16.67
CA THR A 87 -12.63 -33.41 -16.45
C THR A 87 -11.67 -33.26 -15.26
N ARG A 88 -10.64 -32.42 -15.43
CA ARG A 88 -9.68 -32.02 -14.39
C ARG A 88 -9.58 -30.52 -14.36
N SER A 89 -9.59 -29.97 -13.16
CA SER A 89 -9.49 -28.54 -12.92
C SER A 89 -8.11 -28.15 -12.38
N ALA A 90 -7.63 -26.99 -12.79
CA ALA A 90 -6.42 -26.36 -12.27
C ALA A 90 -6.61 -24.86 -12.21
N SER A 91 -5.94 -24.23 -11.26
CA SER A 91 -5.93 -22.76 -11.13
C SER A 91 -4.51 -22.22 -10.98
N THR A 92 -4.32 -20.99 -11.45
CA THR A 92 -3.08 -20.24 -11.26
C THR A 92 -3.37 -18.76 -11.08
N SER A 93 -2.47 -18.05 -10.40
CA SER A 93 -2.60 -16.62 -10.14
C SER A 93 -1.44 -15.86 -10.75
N LEU A 94 -1.75 -14.79 -11.46
CA LEU A 94 -0.78 -13.89 -12.07
C LEU A 94 -0.86 -12.51 -11.38
N PRO A 95 0.11 -12.18 -10.51
CA PRO A 95 0.17 -10.87 -9.89
C PRO A 95 0.72 -9.84 -10.89
N LEU A 96 -0.07 -8.82 -11.18
CA LEU A 96 0.27 -7.75 -12.11
C LEU A 96 -0.03 -6.38 -11.52
N GLY A 97 0.75 -5.38 -11.90
CA GLY A 97 0.56 -4.01 -11.45
C GLY A 97 0.62 -3.01 -12.60
N THR A 98 0.03 -1.84 -12.38
CA THR A 98 0.19 -0.69 -13.30
C THR A 98 1.61 -0.14 -13.31
N LYS A 99 2.43 -0.55 -12.30
CA LYS A 99 3.87 -0.31 -12.18
C LYS A 99 4.57 -1.62 -11.81
N PRO A 100 5.87 -1.76 -12.09
CA PRO A 100 6.61 -2.98 -11.76
C PRO A 100 6.75 -3.21 -10.25
N ALA A 101 6.79 -2.13 -9.46
CA ALA A 101 6.91 -2.20 -8.02
C ALA A 101 6.32 -0.95 -7.35
N MET A 102 6.16 -1.02 -6.03
CA MET A 102 5.67 0.07 -5.19
C MET A 102 6.59 0.30 -4.00
N LEU A 103 6.91 1.57 -3.76
CA LEU A 103 7.63 2.02 -2.58
C LEU A 103 6.64 2.45 -1.50
N THR A 104 6.79 1.90 -0.31
CA THR A 104 6.00 2.26 0.88
C THR A 104 6.91 2.56 2.06
N SER A 105 6.37 3.17 3.11
CA SER A 105 7.08 3.36 4.38
C SER A 105 6.19 2.98 5.55
N ASP A 106 6.81 2.66 6.67
CA ASP A 106 6.15 2.42 7.96
C ASP A 106 6.06 3.70 8.82
N MET A 107 6.28 4.88 8.21
CA MET A 107 6.15 6.16 8.87
C MET A 107 4.71 6.38 9.35
N PRO A 108 4.46 6.56 10.66
CA PRO A 108 3.12 6.88 11.14
C PRO A 108 2.74 8.34 10.82
N ASP A 109 1.46 8.61 10.66
CA ASP A 109 0.94 9.98 10.43
C ASP A 109 1.18 10.91 11.64
N LYS A 110 1.14 10.36 12.85
CA LYS A 110 1.40 11.06 14.11
C LYS A 110 2.47 10.34 14.91
N VAL A 111 3.50 11.06 15.26
CA VAL A 111 4.69 10.52 15.92
C VAL A 111 4.95 11.29 17.21
N LEU A 112 4.98 10.57 18.32
CA LEU A 112 5.45 11.16 19.58
C LEU A 112 6.94 11.47 19.48
N LYS A 113 7.33 12.69 19.81
CA LYS A 113 8.73 13.13 19.86
C LYS A 113 9.55 12.12 20.67
N ASP A 114 10.75 11.82 20.22
CA ASP A 114 11.68 10.87 20.81
C ASP A 114 11.27 9.38 20.70
N SER A 115 10.09 9.05 20.18
CA SER A 115 9.68 7.69 19.88
C SER A 115 10.08 7.23 18.48
N LEU A 116 10.14 8.15 17.51
CA LEU A 116 10.55 7.85 16.14
C LEU A 116 12.08 7.78 16.06
N ARG A 117 12.61 6.58 16.07
CA ARG A 117 14.05 6.34 15.95
C ARG A 117 14.44 5.66 14.66
N GLN A 118 13.51 5.00 14.02
CA GLN A 118 13.75 4.15 12.85
C GLN A 118 12.61 4.26 11.86
N ILE A 119 12.92 4.02 10.60
CA ILE A 119 11.96 3.89 9.51
C ILE A 119 12.38 2.73 8.61
N LYS A 120 11.42 2.08 8.01
CA LYS A 120 11.65 1.08 6.96
C LYS A 120 10.94 1.49 5.69
N PHE A 121 11.69 1.50 4.59
CA PHE A 121 11.13 1.64 3.24
C PHE A 121 10.98 0.24 2.64
N SER A 122 9.75 -0.14 2.32
CA SER A 122 9.47 -1.42 1.66
C SER A 122 9.29 -1.19 0.17
N TYR A 123 10.07 -1.89 -0.65
CA TYR A 123 9.97 -1.86 -2.10
C TYR A 123 9.53 -3.24 -2.58
N LEU A 124 8.27 -3.35 -3.06
CA LEU A 124 7.58 -4.61 -3.29
C LEU A 124 7.13 -4.69 -4.75
N ASN A 125 7.30 -5.86 -5.38
CA ASN A 125 6.77 -6.13 -6.71
C ASN A 125 5.25 -6.42 -6.67
N ALA A 126 4.66 -6.71 -7.82
CA ALA A 126 3.23 -6.98 -7.94
C ALA A 126 2.75 -8.20 -7.11
N ALA A 127 3.62 -9.15 -6.84
CA ALA A 127 3.34 -10.29 -5.98
C ALA A 127 3.47 -9.99 -4.47
N GLY A 128 3.84 -8.75 -4.09
CA GLY A 128 4.14 -8.39 -2.70
C GLY A 128 5.49 -8.91 -2.22
N THR A 129 6.34 -9.39 -3.12
CA THR A 129 7.69 -9.85 -2.78
C THR A 129 8.63 -8.67 -2.72
N ALA A 130 9.45 -8.61 -1.66
CA ALA A 130 10.48 -7.61 -1.51
C ALA A 130 11.53 -7.75 -2.63
N ILE A 131 11.86 -6.63 -3.26
CA ILE A 131 12.89 -6.54 -4.30
C ILE A 131 13.95 -5.53 -3.89
N ASP A 132 15.16 -5.74 -4.37
CA ASP A 132 16.27 -4.85 -4.09
C ASP A 132 16.07 -3.48 -4.75
N GLY A 133 16.58 -2.44 -4.09
CA GLY A 133 16.54 -1.09 -4.60
C GLY A 133 17.28 -0.12 -3.69
N ASN A 134 17.66 1.03 -4.26
CA ASN A 134 18.26 2.13 -3.53
C ASN A 134 17.22 3.24 -3.35
N VAL A 135 16.82 3.48 -2.12
CA VAL A 135 15.87 4.53 -1.76
C VAL A 135 16.61 5.81 -1.42
N ARG A 136 16.32 6.88 -2.14
CA ARG A 136 16.76 8.24 -1.80
C ARG A 136 15.62 8.93 -1.07
N TYR A 137 15.79 9.28 0.19
CA TYR A 137 14.76 9.94 0.97
C TYR A 137 15.23 11.27 1.56
N ALA A 138 14.28 12.15 1.79
CA ALA A 138 14.46 13.39 2.51
C ALA A 138 13.23 13.70 3.36
N ILE A 139 13.46 14.36 4.50
CA ILE A 139 12.41 14.87 5.38
C ILE A 139 12.52 16.38 5.39
N ALA A 140 11.44 17.07 5.04
CA ALA A 140 11.35 18.52 5.03
C ALA A 140 10.28 19.01 6.03
N SER A 141 10.56 20.09 6.76
CA SER A 141 9.58 20.74 7.61
C SER A 141 8.66 21.61 6.77
N TYR A 142 7.37 21.60 7.06
CA TYR A 142 6.39 22.53 6.52
C TYR A 142 6.54 23.92 7.19
N LYS A 143 7.48 24.71 6.68
CA LYS A 143 7.64 26.12 7.06
C LYS A 143 6.81 27.07 6.17
N SER A 144 6.32 26.55 5.05
CA SER A 144 5.50 27.24 4.05
C SER A 144 4.56 26.23 3.40
N LYS A 145 3.65 26.69 2.54
CA LYS A 145 2.67 25.81 1.84
C LYS A 145 3.32 24.70 0.99
N THR A 146 4.61 24.83 0.65
CA THR A 146 5.33 23.84 -0.14
C THR A 146 6.62 23.45 0.56
N PRO A 147 6.80 22.16 0.94
CA PRO A 147 8.04 21.69 1.53
C PRO A 147 9.19 21.78 0.52
N SER A 148 10.39 22.12 0.99
CA SER A 148 11.59 22.17 0.16
C SER A 148 12.55 21.08 0.58
N PHE A 149 12.86 20.16 -0.34
CA PHE A 149 13.80 19.07 -0.15
C PHE A 149 15.19 19.47 -0.68
N SER A 150 16.15 19.62 0.22
CA SER A 150 17.50 20.07 -0.16
C SER A 150 18.57 18.99 -0.04
N LYS A 151 18.34 17.97 0.78
CA LYS A 151 19.35 16.94 1.05
C LYS A 151 18.71 15.58 1.14
N TYR A 152 19.06 14.70 0.21
CA TYR A 152 18.66 13.30 0.21
C TYR A 152 19.73 12.42 0.84
N THR A 153 19.27 11.40 1.56
CA THR A 153 20.08 10.30 2.06
C THR A 153 19.72 9.05 1.26
N THR A 154 20.70 8.26 0.85
CA THR A 154 20.48 7.01 0.14
C THR A 154 20.63 5.83 1.10
N VAL A 155 19.68 4.92 1.06
CA VAL A 155 19.62 3.70 1.87
C VAL A 155 19.14 2.53 1.02
N GLU A 156 19.38 1.31 1.48
CA GLU A 156 18.85 0.11 0.83
C GLU A 156 17.36 -0.08 1.19
N ALA A 157 16.56 -0.43 0.19
CA ALA A 157 15.16 -0.82 0.42
C ALA A 157 15.07 -2.06 1.32
N ASN A 158 13.94 -2.21 2.00
CA ASN A 158 13.60 -3.33 2.87
C ASN A 158 14.49 -3.47 4.13
N LYS A 159 15.37 -2.49 4.38
CA LYS A 159 16.17 -2.42 5.61
C LYS A 159 15.67 -1.32 6.53
N VAL A 160 15.87 -1.51 7.82
CA VAL A 160 15.57 -0.50 8.84
C VAL A 160 16.67 0.56 8.82
N VAL A 161 16.27 1.81 8.88
CA VAL A 161 17.15 2.98 8.82
C VAL A 161 16.97 3.81 10.08
N ASP A 162 18.07 4.16 10.74
CA ASP A 162 18.04 5.04 11.90
C ASP A 162 17.75 6.50 11.47
N LEU A 163 16.80 7.12 12.14
CA LEU A 163 16.44 8.50 11.92
C LEU A 163 17.05 9.40 13.00
N LYS A 164 17.44 10.60 12.57
CA LYS A 164 17.81 11.66 13.52
C LYS A 164 16.55 12.16 14.24
N PRO A 165 16.65 12.46 15.53
CA PRO A 165 15.53 13.03 16.28
C PRO A 165 14.99 14.31 15.61
N LEU A 166 13.67 14.37 15.47
CA LEU A 166 12.97 15.54 14.95
C LEU A 166 12.34 16.33 16.09
N GLN A 167 12.23 17.65 15.92
CA GLN A 167 11.50 18.51 16.84
C GLN A 167 10.00 18.45 16.54
N SER A 168 9.15 18.86 17.51
CA SER A 168 7.71 19.01 17.25
C SER A 168 7.48 19.90 16.03
N GLY A 169 6.63 19.44 15.09
CA GLY A 169 6.39 20.13 13.84
C GLY A 169 5.66 19.29 12.81
N HIS A 170 5.29 19.92 11.72
CA HIS A 170 4.69 19.29 10.55
C HIS A 170 5.76 19.02 9.49
N TYR A 171 5.78 17.82 8.97
CA TYR A 171 6.82 17.33 8.08
C TYR A 171 6.24 16.62 6.85
N MET A 172 7.02 16.65 5.78
CA MET A 172 6.84 15.83 4.59
C MET A 172 8.04 14.90 4.44
N LEU A 173 7.79 13.61 4.36
CA LEU A 173 8.72 12.60 3.88
C LEU A 173 8.56 12.47 2.37
N GLN A 174 9.65 12.56 1.63
CA GLN A 174 9.71 12.16 0.24
C GLN A 174 10.76 11.05 0.11
N ALA A 175 10.38 9.96 -0.55
CA ALA A 175 11.28 8.85 -0.84
C ALA A 175 11.13 8.45 -2.31
N ILE A 176 12.24 8.15 -2.97
CA ILE A 176 12.32 7.83 -4.39
C ILE A 176 13.11 6.54 -4.54
N CYS A 177 12.52 5.55 -5.21
CA CYS A 177 13.19 4.32 -5.60
C CYS A 177 12.86 4.03 -7.07
N GLU A 178 13.89 3.98 -7.93
CA GLU A 178 13.73 3.83 -9.37
C GLU A 178 12.76 4.87 -9.94
N GLN A 179 11.63 4.42 -10.49
CA GLN A 179 10.59 5.29 -11.07
C GLN A 179 9.46 5.60 -10.09
N ASP A 180 9.50 5.07 -8.86
CA ASP A 180 8.45 5.27 -7.88
C ASP A 180 8.83 6.34 -6.85
N THR A 181 7.85 7.18 -6.50
CA THR A 181 8.00 8.25 -5.53
C THR A 181 6.90 8.16 -4.49
N LEU A 182 7.31 8.11 -3.24
CA LEU A 182 6.45 8.18 -2.07
C LEU A 182 6.53 9.59 -1.48
N GLU A 183 5.38 10.20 -1.22
CA GLU A 183 5.25 11.42 -0.44
C GLU A 183 4.25 11.18 0.68
N GLN A 184 4.67 11.44 1.91
CA GLN A 184 3.85 11.22 3.09
C GLN A 184 4.01 12.37 4.06
N GLU A 185 2.88 12.99 4.41
CA GLU A 185 2.81 13.96 5.49
C GLU A 185 2.78 13.25 6.83
N PHE A 186 3.48 13.80 7.81
CA PHE A 186 3.42 13.34 9.18
C PHE A 186 3.68 14.47 10.17
N VAL A 187 3.25 14.24 11.40
CA VAL A 187 3.36 15.22 12.48
C VAL A 187 4.19 14.63 13.60
N VAL A 188 5.23 15.35 14.03
CA VAL A 188 5.96 15.08 15.28
C VAL A 188 5.41 16.00 16.36
N PHE A 189 5.02 15.45 17.49
CA PHE A 189 4.48 16.21 18.61
C PHE A 189 5.03 15.71 19.95
N SER A 190 4.93 16.53 21.00
CA SER A 190 5.26 16.17 22.37
C SER A 190 4.01 16.25 23.25
N MET A 191 3.96 15.44 24.30
CA MET A 191 2.91 15.58 25.32
C MET A 191 2.95 16.93 26.05
N ASP A 192 4.10 17.62 25.98
CA ASP A 192 4.28 18.95 26.58
C ASP A 192 3.89 20.10 25.63
N ASP A 193 3.54 19.80 24.38
CA ASP A 193 3.11 20.83 23.43
C ASP A 193 1.78 21.45 23.89
N LYS A 194 1.78 22.78 24.09
CA LYS A 194 0.62 23.52 24.58
C LYS A 194 -0.51 23.67 23.56
N ARG A 195 -0.21 23.40 22.29
CA ARG A 195 -1.15 23.44 21.16
C ARG A 195 -0.76 22.39 20.13
N PRO A 196 -1.72 21.88 19.33
CA PRO A 196 -1.40 21.07 18.18
C PRO A 196 -0.38 21.76 17.27
N VAL A 197 0.57 21.00 16.75
CA VAL A 197 1.64 21.52 15.85
C VAL A 197 1.18 21.73 14.41
N VAL A 198 -0.05 21.30 14.11
CA VAL A 198 -0.77 21.53 12.85
C VAL A 198 -2.11 22.17 13.15
N GLU A 199 -2.61 22.97 12.21
CA GLU A 199 -3.94 23.57 12.31
C GLU A 199 -5.00 22.46 12.22
N THR A 200 -5.78 22.32 13.30
CA THR A 200 -6.81 21.28 13.42
C THR A 200 -7.88 21.70 14.42
N HIS A 201 -9.12 21.25 14.17
CA HIS A 201 -10.27 21.43 15.06
C HIS A 201 -10.40 20.27 16.07
N ASP A 202 -9.75 19.12 15.80
CA ASP A 202 -9.97 17.85 16.49
C ASP A 202 -8.66 17.05 16.69
N TRP A 203 -7.68 17.65 17.34
CA TRP A 203 -6.47 16.90 17.69
C TRP A 203 -6.80 15.78 18.67
N PHE A 204 -6.44 14.56 18.32
CA PHE A 204 -6.55 13.41 19.20
C PHE A 204 -5.34 12.48 19.01
N TYR A 205 -4.79 12.02 20.11
CA TYR A 205 -3.75 11.00 20.15
C TYR A 205 -3.93 10.12 21.38
N ILE A 206 -3.73 8.82 21.21
CA ILE A 206 -3.68 7.82 22.28
C ILE A 206 -2.42 6.99 22.15
N SER A 207 -1.69 6.78 23.24
CA SER A 207 -0.42 6.07 23.25
C SER A 207 -0.55 4.55 23.10
N GLY A 208 -1.73 3.98 23.23
CA GLY A 208 -2.03 2.56 23.07
C GLY A 208 -3.52 2.30 23.10
N ASN A 209 -3.97 1.29 22.40
CA ASN A 209 -5.37 0.89 22.30
C ASN A 209 -5.83 -0.04 23.43
N GLU A 210 -4.90 -0.51 24.25
CA GLU A 210 -5.15 -1.43 25.36
C GLU A 210 -4.40 -0.96 26.60
N PHE A 211 -4.96 -1.22 27.76
CA PHE A 211 -4.25 -1.02 29.02
C PHE A 211 -3.26 -2.14 29.24
N PRO A 212 -1.95 -1.83 29.35
CA PRO A 212 -0.92 -2.86 29.55
C PRO A 212 -1.10 -3.58 30.87
N SER A 213 -0.91 -4.90 30.86
CA SER A 213 -1.01 -5.72 32.07
C SER A 213 0.06 -5.42 33.14
N ASP A 214 1.15 -4.71 32.75
CA ASP A 214 2.22 -4.26 33.63
C ASP A 214 1.88 -2.94 34.37
N GLY A 215 0.66 -2.43 34.20
CA GLY A 215 0.17 -1.23 34.89
C GLY A 215 0.73 0.09 34.34
N LYS A 216 1.41 0.08 33.21
CA LYS A 216 1.85 1.33 32.58
C LYS A 216 0.67 2.17 32.14
N PRO A 217 0.73 3.51 32.30
CA PRO A 217 -0.36 4.39 31.91
C PRO A 217 -0.51 4.47 30.38
N VAL A 218 -1.74 4.55 29.92
CA VAL A 218 -2.07 4.99 28.56
C VAL A 218 -2.30 6.49 28.59
N TYR A 219 -1.57 7.22 27.76
CA TYR A 219 -1.68 8.67 27.66
C TYR A 219 -2.63 9.05 26.55
N VAL A 220 -3.48 10.03 26.83
CA VAL A 220 -4.39 10.62 25.84
C VAL A 220 -4.08 12.10 25.76
N GLN A 221 -3.91 12.60 24.55
CA GLN A 221 -3.79 14.04 24.27
C GLN A 221 -4.90 14.44 23.31
N PHE A 222 -5.66 15.46 23.67
CA PHE A 222 -6.68 16.02 22.81
C PHE A 222 -6.62 17.56 22.86
N GLY A 223 -7.08 18.20 21.80
CA GLY A 223 -7.04 19.64 21.68
C GLY A 223 -7.52 20.18 20.34
N ALA A 224 -7.45 21.48 20.19
CA ALA A 224 -7.72 22.19 18.95
C ALA A 224 -6.78 23.39 18.84
N THR A 225 -6.62 23.93 17.64
CA THR A 225 -5.91 25.17 17.40
C THR A 225 -6.82 26.40 17.53
N ASP A 226 -8.12 26.20 17.41
CA ASP A 226 -9.12 27.27 17.57
C ASP A 226 -9.21 27.74 19.03
N ALA A 227 -9.51 29.00 19.20
CA ALA A 227 -9.78 29.57 20.52
C ALA A 227 -11.19 29.18 21.00
N ASP A 228 -11.36 29.14 22.32
CA ASP A 228 -12.65 28.96 22.99
C ASP A 228 -13.43 27.67 22.60
N GLN A 229 -12.70 26.59 22.36
CA GLN A 229 -13.30 25.28 22.10
C GLN A 229 -13.67 24.55 23.38
N HIS A 230 -14.90 24.05 23.45
CA HIS A 230 -15.37 23.15 24.49
C HIS A 230 -15.14 21.69 24.08
N ILE A 231 -14.32 20.99 24.85
CA ILE A 231 -14.04 19.56 24.60
C ILE A 231 -14.82 18.76 25.63
N VAL A 232 -15.73 17.92 25.17
CA VAL A 232 -16.50 16.99 25.99
C VAL A 232 -15.93 15.57 25.76
N TYR A 233 -15.60 14.91 26.86
CA TYR A 233 -15.16 13.50 26.85
C TYR A 233 -16.01 12.66 27.80
N SER A 234 -16.24 11.41 27.44
CA SER A 234 -17.01 10.44 28.23
C SER A 234 -16.29 9.10 28.31
#